data_5bc005b6ec994f06ab45d6e72a6f89f1
#
_entry.id   5bc005b6ec994f06ab45d6e72a6f89f1
#
_cell.length_a   1.000
_cell.length_b   1.000
_cell.length_c   1.000
_cell.angle_alpha   90.00
_cell.angle_beta   90.00
_cell.angle_gamma   90.00
#
_symmetry.space_group_name_H-M   'P 1'
#
loop_
_entity.id
_entity.type
_entity.pdbx_description
1 polymer ?
#
loop_
_entity_poly.entity_id
_entity_poly.type
_entity_poly.pdbx_seq_one_letter_code
_entity_poly.pdbx_strand_id
1 'polypeptide(L)'
;MSIMKRGNNYHLRKRVPRRYQDVEERKSVWVSLHTDSFSVAQQKADAAWQHIVEGWEARLAGDTSDAEKRFEAAKKLAAVRGFRYLPVERVAELPQEELLARVEAVQERKDGRPDMHDANAIMGGVSSPPLTVTRALELYWDLVKDKTLGKS
;
A
#
# COMPACT_ATOMS: atom_id res chain seq x y z
N MET A 1 0.65 9.04 20.97
CA MET A 1 -0.57 8.87 20.17
C MET A 1 -1.69 9.67 20.79
N SER A 2 -2.33 10.51 20.03
CA SER A 2 -3.46 11.29 20.52
C SER A 2 -4.68 11.11 19.59
N ILE A 3 -5.83 10.94 20.20
CA ILE A 3 -7.12 10.90 19.51
C ILE A 3 -7.82 12.21 19.80
N MET A 4 -8.16 12.96 18.75
CA MET A 4 -8.73 14.29 18.84
C MET A 4 -9.98 14.39 18.00
N LYS A 5 -11.00 15.08 18.53
CA LYS A 5 -12.21 15.36 17.77
C LYS A 5 -11.98 16.57 16.85
N ARG A 6 -12.32 16.39 15.59
CA ARG A 6 -12.29 17.45 14.59
C ARG A 6 -13.56 17.38 13.75
N GLY A 7 -14.39 18.39 13.84
CA GLY A 7 -15.73 18.32 13.28
C GLY A 7 -16.56 17.24 13.97
N ASN A 8 -17.22 16.42 13.19
CA ASN A 8 -18.07 15.33 13.70
C ASN A 8 -17.32 14.03 14.00
N ASN A 9 -16.06 13.91 13.56
CA ASN A 9 -15.31 12.66 13.68
C ASN A 9 -14.07 12.80 14.56
N TYR A 10 -13.70 11.70 15.19
CA TYR A 10 -12.40 11.55 15.85
C TYR A 10 -11.30 11.27 14.83
N HIS A 11 -10.12 11.82 15.10
CA HIS A 11 -8.92 11.64 14.28
C HIS A 11 -7.77 11.12 15.16
N LEU A 12 -7.00 10.21 14.60
CA LEU A 12 -5.72 9.81 15.14
C LEU A 12 -4.66 10.82 14.69
N ARG A 13 -3.92 11.39 15.65
CA ARG A 13 -2.71 12.17 15.38
C ARG A 13 -1.51 11.45 15.95
N LYS A 14 -0.51 11.19 15.10
CA LYS A 14 0.74 10.58 15.53
C LYS A 14 1.91 11.12 14.75
N ARG A 15 3.06 11.29 15.45
CA ARG A 15 4.30 11.71 14.82
C ARG A 15 4.84 10.59 13.94
N VAL A 16 5.37 10.96 12.78
CA VAL A 16 6.05 10.03 11.86
C VAL A 16 7.38 9.61 12.47
N PRO A 17 7.63 8.30 12.68
CA PRO A 17 8.91 7.80 13.14
C PRO A 17 10.04 8.15 12.15
N ARG A 18 11.26 8.34 12.68
CA ARG A 18 12.44 8.68 11.85
C ARG A 18 12.66 7.70 10.70
N ARG A 19 12.40 6.43 10.92
CA ARG A 19 12.55 5.37 9.92
C ARG A 19 11.77 5.64 8.62
N TYR A 20 10.64 6.34 8.72
CA TYR A 20 9.74 6.56 7.58
C TYR A 20 9.83 7.98 6.98
N GLN A 21 10.74 8.82 7.46
CA GLN A 21 10.86 10.20 7.00
C GLN A 21 11.28 10.31 5.53
N ASP A 22 11.95 9.30 4.99
CA ASP A 22 12.32 9.24 3.56
C ASP A 22 11.13 8.99 2.65
N VAL A 23 10.08 8.35 3.16
CA VAL A 23 8.86 8.01 2.40
C VAL A 23 7.62 8.78 2.86
N GLU A 24 7.71 9.55 3.94
CA GLU A 24 6.65 10.41 4.47
C GLU A 24 7.21 11.79 4.85
N GLU A 25 6.86 12.78 4.06
CA GLU A 25 7.38 14.15 4.23
C GLU A 25 6.77 14.89 5.43
N ARG A 26 5.62 14.45 5.90
CA ARG A 26 4.93 15.09 7.02
C ARG A 26 5.58 14.71 8.35
N LYS A 27 5.69 15.66 9.25
CA LYS A 27 6.20 15.39 10.61
C LYS A 27 5.19 14.61 11.47
N SER A 28 3.91 14.77 11.19
CA SER A 28 2.81 14.08 11.87
C SER A 28 1.71 13.77 10.88
N VAL A 29 1.06 12.63 11.07
CA VAL A 29 -0.10 12.23 10.28
C VAL A 29 -1.38 12.41 11.08
N TRP A 30 -2.44 12.78 10.37
CA TRP A 30 -3.80 12.89 10.87
C TRP A 30 -4.67 11.95 10.06
N VAL A 31 -5.37 11.06 10.72
CA VAL A 31 -6.23 10.06 10.07
C VAL A 31 -7.60 10.08 10.70
N SER A 32 -8.62 10.23 9.87
CA SER A 32 -10.00 10.11 10.34
C SER A 32 -10.29 8.67 10.74
N LEU A 33 -10.89 8.50 11.90
CA LEU A 33 -11.35 7.20 12.40
C LEU A 33 -12.81 6.92 12.03
N HIS A 34 -13.42 7.83 11.27
CA HIS A 34 -14.79 7.72 10.76
C HIS A 34 -15.81 7.33 11.83
N THR A 35 -15.73 7.96 12.99
CA THR A 35 -16.66 7.76 14.11
C THR A 35 -16.73 9.00 14.98
N ASP A 36 -17.90 9.26 15.52
CA ASP A 36 -18.17 10.28 16.52
C ASP A 36 -18.10 9.75 17.97
N SER A 37 -17.89 8.44 18.13
CA SER A 37 -17.74 7.77 19.41
C SER A 37 -16.27 7.63 19.80
N PHE A 38 -15.88 8.16 20.96
CA PHE A 38 -14.51 8.07 21.47
C PHE A 38 -14.07 6.64 21.74
N SER A 39 -14.95 5.80 22.30
CA SER A 39 -14.64 4.39 22.58
C SER A 39 -14.38 3.59 21.29
N VAL A 40 -15.18 3.83 20.25
CA VAL A 40 -14.97 3.22 18.93
C VAL A 40 -13.69 3.75 18.29
N ALA A 41 -13.39 5.05 18.43
CA ALA A 41 -12.15 5.63 17.94
C ALA A 41 -10.93 4.99 18.56
N GLN A 42 -10.93 4.74 19.88
CA GLN A 42 -9.85 4.02 20.56
C GLN A 42 -9.64 2.60 20.01
N GLN A 43 -10.71 1.88 19.73
CA GLN A 43 -10.63 0.52 19.16
C GLN A 43 -10.07 0.54 17.73
N LYS A 44 -10.39 1.56 16.95
CA LYS A 44 -9.94 1.71 15.56
C LYS A 44 -8.52 2.26 15.42
N ALA A 45 -8.02 2.97 16.42
CA ALA A 45 -6.76 3.72 16.32
C ALA A 45 -5.55 2.84 16.01
N ASP A 46 -5.43 1.69 16.66
CA ASP A 46 -4.31 0.78 16.44
C ASP A 46 -4.33 0.17 15.04
N ALA A 47 -5.48 -0.27 14.57
CA ALA A 47 -5.64 -0.81 13.22
C ALA A 47 -5.35 0.27 12.15
N ALA A 48 -5.83 1.49 12.35
CA ALA A 48 -5.55 2.61 11.45
C ALA A 48 -4.05 2.93 11.40
N TRP A 49 -3.38 2.91 12.55
CA TRP A 49 -1.93 3.11 12.62
C TRP A 49 -1.16 2.00 11.91
N GLN A 50 -1.50 0.73 12.15
CA GLN A 50 -0.87 -0.40 11.47
C GLN A 50 -1.01 -0.30 9.95
N HIS A 51 -2.17 0.08 9.46
CA HIS A 51 -2.40 0.28 8.03
C HIS A 51 -1.48 1.36 7.42
N ILE A 52 -1.25 2.46 8.14
CA ILE A 52 -0.31 3.50 7.71
C ILE A 52 1.12 2.96 7.66
N VAL A 53 1.54 2.25 8.70
CA VAL A 53 2.88 1.65 8.78
C VAL A 53 3.11 0.64 7.67
N GLU A 54 2.13 -0.21 7.36
CA GLU A 54 2.19 -1.14 6.24
C GLU A 54 2.42 -0.43 4.90
N GLY A 55 1.74 0.70 4.69
CA GLY A 55 1.95 1.54 3.51
C GLY A 55 3.38 2.11 3.43
N TRP A 56 3.93 2.59 4.54
CA TRP A 56 5.31 3.08 4.60
C TRP A 56 6.35 1.97 4.41
N GLU A 57 6.14 0.80 5.01
CA GLU A 57 7.02 -0.36 4.83
C GLU A 57 7.05 -0.81 3.36
N ALA A 58 5.89 -0.84 2.70
CA ALA A 58 5.81 -1.17 1.29
C ALA A 58 6.55 -0.14 0.41
N ARG A 59 6.46 1.16 0.74
CA ARG A 59 7.22 2.21 0.04
C ARG A 59 8.73 2.08 0.25
N LEU A 60 9.18 1.83 1.47
CA LEU A 60 10.59 1.59 1.76
C LEU A 60 11.13 0.37 1.02
N ALA A 61 10.36 -0.71 0.97
CA ALA A 61 10.72 -1.91 0.23
C ALA A 61 10.82 -1.66 -1.29
N GLY A 62 10.05 -0.70 -1.81
CA GLY A 62 10.09 -0.30 -3.22
C GLY A 62 11.28 0.61 -3.59
N ASP A 63 11.97 1.20 -2.61
CA ASP A 63 13.14 2.05 -2.82
C ASP A 63 14.41 1.19 -2.95
N THR A 64 14.51 0.48 -4.06
CA THR A 64 15.60 -0.46 -4.37
C THR A 64 15.84 -0.53 -5.87
N SER A 65 17.06 -0.85 -6.29
CA SER A 65 17.40 -1.17 -7.68
C SER A 65 17.02 -2.59 -8.12
N ASP A 66 16.66 -3.45 -7.19
CA ASP A 66 16.23 -4.83 -7.45
C ASP A 66 14.81 -4.84 -8.06
N ALA A 67 14.70 -5.27 -9.31
CA ALA A 67 13.44 -5.26 -10.07
C ALA A 67 12.37 -6.18 -9.44
N GLU A 68 12.77 -7.34 -8.91
CA GLU A 68 11.83 -8.28 -8.27
C GLU A 68 11.29 -7.70 -6.96
N LYS A 69 12.16 -7.10 -6.13
CA LYS A 69 11.76 -6.45 -4.89
C LYS A 69 10.85 -5.24 -5.13
N ARG A 70 11.14 -4.43 -6.15
CA ARG A 70 10.27 -3.31 -6.55
C ARG A 70 8.90 -3.79 -6.98
N PHE A 71 8.83 -4.86 -7.75
CA PHE A 71 7.55 -5.42 -8.20
C PHE A 71 6.73 -5.99 -7.03
N GLU A 72 7.36 -6.74 -6.14
CA GLU A 72 6.69 -7.25 -4.93
C GLU A 72 6.20 -6.12 -4.01
N ALA A 73 7.02 -5.08 -3.84
CA ALA A 73 6.63 -3.89 -3.07
C ALA A 73 5.43 -3.16 -3.70
N ALA A 74 5.39 -3.03 -5.03
CA ALA A 74 4.28 -2.43 -5.75
C ALA A 74 2.98 -3.22 -5.56
N LYS A 75 3.05 -4.55 -5.61
CA LYS A 75 1.89 -5.42 -5.32
C LYS A 75 1.36 -5.24 -3.91
N LYS A 76 2.24 -5.18 -2.92
CA LYS A 76 1.87 -4.94 -1.51
C LYS A 76 1.25 -3.56 -1.31
N LEU A 77 1.83 -2.52 -1.89
CA LEU A 77 1.30 -1.18 -1.77
C LEU A 77 -0.08 -1.05 -2.44
N ALA A 78 -0.28 -1.64 -3.61
CA ALA A 78 -1.59 -1.69 -4.26
C ALA A 78 -2.62 -2.38 -3.36
N ALA A 79 -2.28 -3.50 -2.74
CA ALA A 79 -3.15 -4.21 -1.80
C ALA A 79 -3.49 -3.36 -0.57
N VAL A 80 -2.53 -2.65 0.01
CA VAL A 80 -2.75 -1.70 1.12
C VAL A 80 -3.74 -0.61 0.73
N ARG A 81 -3.72 -0.15 -0.53
CA ARG A 81 -4.68 0.83 -1.07
C ARG A 81 -6.03 0.23 -1.49
N GLY A 82 -6.20 -1.08 -1.33
CA GLY A 82 -7.45 -1.78 -1.66
C GLY A 82 -7.56 -2.27 -3.10
N PHE A 83 -6.45 -2.37 -3.82
CA PHE A 83 -6.43 -2.78 -5.22
C PHE A 83 -5.55 -4.00 -5.47
N ARG A 84 -5.94 -4.82 -6.43
CA ARG A 84 -5.06 -5.82 -7.01
C ARG A 84 -4.12 -5.14 -8.00
N TYR A 85 -2.82 -5.44 -7.93
CA TYR A 85 -1.87 -4.95 -8.93
C TYR A 85 -2.24 -5.49 -10.32
N LEU A 86 -2.34 -4.59 -11.27
CA LEU A 86 -2.55 -4.89 -12.70
C LEU A 86 -1.49 -4.13 -13.50
N PRO A 87 -0.92 -4.73 -14.57
CA PRO A 87 -0.07 -3.98 -15.50
C PRO A 87 -0.81 -2.79 -16.11
N VAL A 88 -0.09 -1.75 -16.50
CA VAL A 88 -0.68 -0.51 -17.02
C VAL A 88 -1.61 -0.74 -18.22
N GLU A 89 -1.32 -1.70 -19.08
CA GLU A 89 -2.15 -2.07 -20.24
C GLU A 89 -3.53 -2.59 -19.78
N ARG A 90 -3.55 -3.35 -18.70
CA ARG A 90 -4.80 -3.87 -18.11
C ARG A 90 -5.57 -2.79 -17.37
N VAL A 91 -4.87 -1.89 -16.68
CA VAL A 91 -5.50 -0.74 -16.03
C VAL A 91 -6.19 0.15 -17.05
N ALA A 92 -5.57 0.38 -18.19
CA ALA A 92 -6.15 1.18 -19.28
C ALA A 92 -7.45 0.59 -19.86
N GLU A 93 -7.66 -0.71 -19.76
CA GLU A 93 -8.85 -1.42 -20.24
C GLU A 93 -9.97 -1.50 -19.19
N LEU A 94 -9.75 -1.04 -17.96
CA LEU A 94 -10.75 -1.09 -16.90
C LEU A 94 -11.96 -0.21 -17.20
N PRO A 95 -13.15 -0.56 -16.69
CA PRO A 95 -14.32 0.33 -16.72
C PRO A 95 -13.99 1.68 -16.09
N GLN A 96 -14.61 2.75 -16.59
CA GLN A 96 -14.34 4.12 -16.16
C GLN A 96 -14.43 4.32 -14.65
N GLU A 97 -15.41 3.70 -13.99
CA GLU A 97 -15.58 3.79 -12.54
C GLU A 97 -14.41 3.19 -11.76
N GLU A 98 -13.90 2.03 -12.20
CA GLU A 98 -12.74 1.37 -11.56
C GLU A 98 -11.45 2.14 -11.82
N LEU A 99 -11.28 2.67 -13.04
CA LEU A 99 -10.14 3.51 -13.37
C LEU A 99 -10.14 4.79 -12.54
N LEU A 100 -11.28 5.45 -12.40
CA LEU A 100 -11.43 6.66 -11.59
C LEU A 100 -11.14 6.37 -10.11
N ALA A 101 -11.63 5.25 -9.56
CA ALA A 101 -11.34 4.84 -8.20
C ALA A 101 -9.84 4.66 -7.95
N ARG A 102 -9.11 4.12 -8.91
CA ARG A 102 -7.66 3.97 -8.83
C ARG A 102 -6.95 5.33 -8.84
N VAL A 103 -7.33 6.23 -9.72
CA VAL A 103 -6.76 7.59 -9.80
C VAL A 103 -6.99 8.36 -8.49
N GLU A 104 -8.19 8.30 -7.94
CA GLU A 104 -8.55 8.98 -6.69
C GLU A 104 -7.82 8.41 -5.46
N ALA A 105 -7.43 7.14 -5.51
CA ALA A 105 -6.70 6.49 -4.42
C ALA A 105 -5.21 6.86 -4.35
N VAL A 106 -4.64 7.46 -5.41
CA VAL A 106 -3.25 7.93 -5.40
C VAL A 106 -3.12 9.08 -4.40
N GLN A 107 -2.24 8.92 -3.44
CA GLN A 107 -2.00 9.95 -2.44
C GLN A 107 -1.21 11.12 -3.02
N GLU A 108 -1.53 12.32 -2.55
CA GLU A 108 -0.80 13.52 -2.90
C GLU A 108 0.35 13.76 -1.92
N ARG A 109 1.43 14.27 -2.46
CA ARG A 109 2.57 14.78 -1.68
C ARG A 109 2.20 16.14 -1.07
N LYS A 110 3.05 16.63 -0.16
CA LYS A 110 2.91 17.94 0.49
C LYS A 110 2.83 19.11 -0.51
N ASP A 111 3.47 18.97 -1.67
CA ASP A 111 3.48 19.98 -2.76
C ASP A 111 2.26 19.85 -3.71
N GLY A 112 1.32 18.97 -3.43
CA GLY A 112 0.13 18.72 -4.26
C GLY A 112 0.37 17.80 -5.46
N ARG A 113 1.59 17.32 -5.66
CA ARG A 113 1.90 16.35 -6.72
C ARG A 113 1.53 14.93 -6.28
N PRO A 114 1.18 14.04 -7.21
CA PRO A 114 0.92 12.65 -6.87
C PRO A 114 2.17 11.97 -6.31
N ASP A 115 2.00 11.13 -5.32
CA ASP A 115 3.07 10.26 -4.83
C ASP A 115 3.36 9.18 -5.87
N MET A 116 4.59 9.13 -6.36
CA MET A 116 4.95 8.23 -7.46
C MET A 116 4.99 6.76 -7.06
N HIS A 117 5.25 6.43 -5.80
CA HIS A 117 5.16 5.05 -5.32
C HIS A 117 3.71 4.55 -5.39
N ASP A 118 2.77 5.35 -4.91
CA ASP A 118 1.35 5.05 -4.99
C ASP A 118 0.86 4.98 -6.44
N ALA A 119 1.23 5.97 -7.25
CA ALA A 119 0.83 6.02 -8.65
C ALA A 119 1.31 4.77 -9.42
N ASN A 120 2.57 4.41 -9.28
CA ASN A 120 3.13 3.23 -9.96
C ASN A 120 2.51 1.92 -9.46
N ALA A 121 2.21 1.82 -8.16
CA ALA A 121 1.59 0.62 -7.60
C ALA A 121 0.12 0.47 -8.05
N ILE A 122 -0.66 1.55 -7.97
CA ILE A 122 -2.10 1.53 -8.25
C ILE A 122 -2.39 1.49 -9.77
N MET A 123 -1.59 2.18 -10.56
CA MET A 123 -1.77 2.31 -12.02
C MET A 123 -0.94 1.31 -12.83
N GLY A 124 -0.19 0.43 -12.20
CA GLY A 124 0.55 -0.63 -12.89
C GLY A 124 1.83 -0.19 -13.57
N GLY A 125 2.49 0.85 -13.05
CA GLY A 125 3.70 1.42 -13.63
C GLY A 125 5.01 0.67 -13.36
N VAL A 126 4.97 -0.40 -12.54
CA VAL A 126 6.15 -1.21 -12.23
C VAL A 126 6.13 -2.48 -13.08
N SER A 127 7.13 -2.63 -13.94
CA SER A 127 7.23 -3.79 -14.80
C SER A 127 7.51 -5.07 -14.02
N SER A 128 6.79 -6.15 -14.38
CA SER A 128 7.14 -7.48 -13.90
C SER A 128 8.52 -7.87 -14.41
N PRO A 129 9.44 -8.33 -13.53
CA PRO A 129 10.72 -8.82 -14.01
C PRO A 129 10.54 -10.03 -14.94
N PRO A 130 11.43 -10.21 -15.93
CA PRO A 130 11.32 -11.36 -16.83
C PRO A 130 11.44 -12.68 -16.05
N LEU A 131 10.57 -13.62 -16.37
CA LEU A 131 10.60 -14.95 -15.76
C LEU A 131 11.76 -15.76 -16.35
N THR A 132 12.80 -15.98 -15.56
CA THR A 132 13.89 -16.90 -15.92
C THR A 132 13.45 -18.34 -15.73
N VAL A 133 14.10 -19.28 -16.47
CA VAL A 133 13.84 -20.72 -16.31
C VAL A 133 14.07 -21.16 -14.86
N THR A 134 15.15 -20.69 -14.25
CA THR A 134 15.46 -20.98 -12.83
C THR A 134 14.34 -20.52 -11.91
N ARG A 135 13.86 -19.30 -12.08
CA ARG A 135 12.77 -18.75 -11.25
C ARG A 135 11.45 -19.49 -11.49
N ALA A 136 11.16 -19.86 -12.72
CA ALA A 136 9.99 -20.68 -13.05
C ALA A 136 10.01 -22.04 -12.34
N LEU A 137 11.17 -22.70 -12.32
CA LEU A 137 11.35 -23.97 -11.60
C LEU A 137 11.20 -23.80 -10.08
N GLU A 138 11.75 -22.76 -9.47
CA GLU A 138 11.59 -22.45 -8.05
C GLU A 138 10.10 -22.26 -7.69
N LEU A 139 9.38 -21.46 -8.46
CA LEU A 139 7.94 -21.24 -8.27
C LEU A 139 7.14 -22.55 -8.41
N TYR A 140 7.49 -23.37 -9.37
CA TYR A 140 6.86 -24.69 -9.55
C TYR A 140 7.08 -25.59 -8.33
N TRP A 141 8.32 -25.67 -7.84
CA TRP A 141 8.65 -26.48 -6.67
C TRP A 141 7.93 -26.00 -5.41
N ASP A 142 7.82 -24.70 -5.20
CA ASP A 142 7.10 -24.12 -4.06
C ASP A 142 5.60 -24.48 -4.12
N LEU A 143 4.98 -24.38 -5.30
CA LEU A 143 3.58 -24.79 -5.51
C LEU A 143 3.36 -26.29 -5.27
N VAL A 144 4.31 -27.14 -5.66
CA VAL A 144 4.22 -28.60 -5.45
C VAL A 144 4.38 -28.94 -3.97
N LYS A 145 5.30 -28.29 -3.26
CA LYS A 145 5.48 -28.48 -1.81
C LYS A 145 4.22 -28.11 -1.04
N ASP A 146 3.61 -26.97 -1.34
CA ASP A 146 2.37 -26.53 -0.69
C ASP A 146 1.23 -27.53 -0.92
N LYS A 147 1.11 -28.11 -2.10
CA LYS A 147 0.12 -29.15 -2.42
C LYS A 147 0.38 -30.46 -1.70
N THR A 148 1.62 -30.84 -1.48
CA THR A 148 1.96 -32.08 -0.77
C THR A 148 1.81 -31.95 0.74
N LEU A 149 2.06 -30.79 1.32
CA LEU A 149 1.87 -30.51 2.74
C LEU A 149 0.39 -30.37 3.12
N GLY A 150 -0.48 -30.00 2.19
CA GLY A 150 -1.93 -29.89 2.41
C GLY A 150 -2.70 -31.20 2.32
N LYS A 151 -2.04 -32.34 2.07
CA LYS A 151 -2.67 -33.67 1.91
C LYS A 151 -2.40 -34.67 3.04
N SER A 152 -1.87 -34.21 4.14
CA SER A 152 -1.69 -35.09 5.31
C SER A 152 -2.92 -35.12 6.21
#